data_c1c44ecc76859963c72640dabe5a61aa
#
_entry.id   c1c44ecc76859963c72640dabe5a61aa
#
_cell.length_a   1.000
_cell.length_b   1.000
_cell.length_c   1.000
_cell.angle_alpha   90.00
_cell.angle_beta   90.00
_cell.angle_gamma   90.00
#
_symmetry.space_group_name_H-M   'P 1'
#
loop_
_entity.id
_entity.type
_entity.pdbx_description
1 polymer ?
#
loop_
_entity_poly.entity_id
_entity_poly.type
_entity_poly.pdbx_seq_one_letter_code
_entity_poly.pdbx_strand_id
1 'polypeptide(L)'
;IIWPNSKPDIYTPFIFDKQNLYKKIITDTVKLFNLGIDSLDFRKKEVSIKELKENLPENFYSKILNEKKGNFPAISSNDFSEYYYKDVKNDKYYLCEIIALQSNKNNELQEFKLRELSDGTNRLIDFIPMFISKINTDSTVLIDEIERSLHPNMIKEILKFFSGEQKIDGQLIFSTHESLLLDLDIFRQDEIWFTEKNPEGATEFYSLNEFSEHHTKDIRKGYLNGRY
;
A
#
# COMPACT_ATOMS: atom_id res chain seq x y z
N ILE A 1 -5.58 -3.52 7.33
CA ILE A 1 -5.34 -2.16 7.85
C ILE A 1 -3.95 -1.72 7.41
N ILE A 2 -3.83 -0.52 6.85
CA ILE A 2 -2.57 0.09 6.46
C ILE A 2 -2.31 1.27 7.42
N TRP A 3 -1.41 1.09 8.35
CA TRP A 3 -0.97 2.16 9.26
C TRP A 3 0.08 3.05 8.59
N PRO A 4 0.33 4.28 9.07
CA PRO A 4 1.34 5.17 8.51
C PRO A 4 2.74 4.55 8.40
N ASN A 5 3.08 3.65 9.33
CA ASN A 5 4.37 2.96 9.40
C ASN A 5 4.28 1.46 9.04
N SER A 6 3.11 0.97 8.59
CA SER A 6 2.99 -0.44 8.24
C SER A 6 3.64 -0.73 6.89
N LYS A 7 4.18 -1.93 6.78
CA LYS A 7 4.61 -2.52 5.53
C LYS A 7 3.68 -3.70 5.25
N PRO A 8 2.64 -3.51 4.42
CA PRO A 8 1.73 -4.59 4.08
C PRO A 8 2.47 -5.71 3.35
N ASP A 9 2.00 -6.92 3.53
CA ASP A 9 2.56 -8.08 2.83
C ASP A 9 2.16 -8.04 1.35
N ILE A 10 3.02 -7.45 0.55
CA ILE A 10 2.89 -7.44 -0.92
C ILE A 10 3.52 -8.69 -1.55
N TYR A 11 4.17 -9.54 -0.77
CA TYR A 11 5.07 -10.59 -1.24
C TYR A 11 4.42 -11.96 -1.33
N THR A 12 3.61 -12.33 -0.35
CA THR A 12 2.94 -13.63 -0.38
C THR A 12 2.13 -13.84 -1.66
N PRO A 13 1.30 -12.87 -2.10
CA PRO A 13 0.62 -12.99 -3.38
C PRO A 13 1.58 -13.19 -4.55
N PHE A 14 2.74 -12.54 -4.51
CA PHE A 14 3.73 -12.54 -5.59
C PHE A 14 4.52 -13.82 -5.72
N ILE A 15 4.96 -14.38 -4.58
CA ILE A 15 5.71 -15.66 -4.54
C ILE A 15 4.85 -16.79 -5.09
N PHE A 16 3.53 -16.70 -4.91
CA PHE A 16 2.58 -17.72 -5.35
C PHE A 16 1.85 -17.38 -6.65
N ASP A 17 2.16 -16.25 -7.29
CA ASP A 17 1.55 -15.83 -8.55
C ASP A 17 2.03 -16.67 -9.74
N LYS A 18 1.38 -17.79 -9.95
CA LYS A 18 1.66 -18.67 -11.10
C LYS A 18 1.23 -18.09 -12.45
N GLN A 19 0.38 -17.07 -12.45
CA GLN A 19 -0.24 -16.51 -13.67
C GLN A 19 0.31 -15.13 -14.05
N ASN A 20 1.30 -14.62 -13.32
CA ASN A 20 1.82 -13.26 -13.47
C ASN A 20 0.74 -12.14 -13.36
N LEU A 21 -0.41 -12.46 -12.79
CA LEU A 21 -1.51 -11.52 -12.63
C LEU A 21 -1.11 -10.35 -11.72
N TYR A 22 -0.49 -10.66 -10.59
CA TYR A 22 -0.02 -9.65 -9.64
C TYR A 22 1.08 -8.79 -10.25
N LYS A 23 2.02 -9.37 -10.97
CA LYS A 23 3.07 -8.62 -11.68
C LYS A 23 2.46 -7.63 -12.66
N LYS A 24 1.42 -8.02 -13.39
CA LYS A 24 0.70 -7.13 -14.31
C LYS A 24 0.02 -5.99 -13.56
N ILE A 25 -0.75 -6.28 -12.51
CA ILE A 25 -1.45 -5.28 -11.70
C ILE A 25 -0.46 -4.26 -11.13
N ILE A 26 0.65 -4.73 -10.59
CA ILE A 26 1.69 -3.86 -10.05
C ILE A 26 2.27 -2.96 -11.14
N THR A 27 2.62 -3.54 -12.29
CA THR A 27 3.17 -2.78 -13.42
C THR A 27 2.17 -1.72 -13.90
N ASP A 28 0.90 -2.08 -14.02
CA ASP A 28 -0.15 -1.15 -14.44
C ASP A 28 -0.36 -0.03 -13.41
N THR A 29 -0.33 -0.37 -12.11
CA THR A 29 -0.43 0.60 -11.00
C THR A 29 0.75 1.57 -10.98
N VAL A 30 1.97 1.04 -11.10
CA VAL A 30 3.20 1.84 -11.13
C VAL A 30 3.18 2.85 -12.27
N LYS A 31 2.72 2.42 -13.45
CA LYS A 31 2.58 3.29 -14.63
C LYS A 31 1.46 4.32 -14.47
N LEU A 32 0.31 3.90 -13.94
CA LEU A 32 -0.84 4.78 -13.71
C LEU A 32 -0.46 5.99 -12.85
N PHE A 33 0.31 5.76 -11.80
CA PHE A 33 0.72 6.82 -10.87
C PHE A 33 2.04 7.51 -11.25
N ASN A 34 2.64 7.15 -12.40
CA ASN A 34 3.88 7.73 -12.91
C ASN A 34 4.98 7.82 -11.83
N LEU A 35 5.26 6.71 -11.18
CA LEU A 35 6.19 6.62 -10.02
C LEU A 35 7.66 6.83 -10.39
N GLY A 36 7.96 7.11 -11.66
CA GLY A 36 9.34 7.19 -12.14
C GLY A 36 10.03 5.84 -12.28
N ILE A 37 9.29 4.75 -12.11
CA ILE A 37 9.74 3.38 -12.37
C ILE A 37 8.82 2.72 -13.41
N ASP A 38 9.35 1.79 -14.20
CA ASP A 38 8.59 1.13 -15.26
C ASP A 38 7.83 -0.09 -14.74
N SER A 39 8.44 -0.81 -13.80
CA SER A 39 7.86 -2.01 -13.20
C SER A 39 8.59 -2.41 -11.91
N LEU A 40 7.97 -3.32 -11.16
CA LEU A 40 8.65 -4.08 -10.12
C LEU A 40 8.96 -5.48 -10.64
N ASP A 41 10.11 -6.01 -10.27
CA ASP A 41 10.51 -7.39 -10.55
C ASP A 41 10.95 -8.08 -9.26
N PHE A 42 11.00 -9.42 -9.32
CA PHE A 42 11.30 -10.29 -8.19
C PHE A 42 12.43 -11.20 -8.55
N ARG A 43 13.52 -11.03 -7.82
CA ARG A 43 14.66 -11.94 -7.92
C ARG A 43 14.52 -13.03 -6.88
N LYS A 44 14.65 -14.24 -7.32
CA LYS A 44 14.66 -15.44 -6.50
C LYS A 44 16.04 -16.08 -6.56
N LYS A 45 16.67 -16.24 -5.40
CA LYS A 45 17.97 -16.91 -5.23
C LYS A 45 17.78 -18.07 -4.26
N GLU A 46 18.26 -19.26 -4.62
CA GLU A 46 18.38 -20.38 -3.69
C GLU A 46 19.46 -20.06 -2.65
N VAL A 47 19.17 -20.28 -1.37
CA VAL A 47 20.07 -20.01 -0.25
C VAL A 47 20.24 -21.24 0.62
N SER A 48 21.41 -21.37 1.22
CA SER A 48 21.72 -22.45 2.15
C SER A 48 21.19 -22.16 3.56
N ILE A 49 21.05 -23.20 4.38
CA ILE A 49 20.73 -23.04 5.81
C ILE A 49 21.78 -22.17 6.52
N LYS A 50 23.04 -22.24 6.08
CA LYS A 50 24.11 -21.41 6.64
C LYS A 50 23.85 -19.93 6.37
N GLU A 51 23.53 -19.57 5.13
CA GLU A 51 23.15 -18.19 4.76
C GLU A 51 21.91 -17.70 5.53
N LEU A 52 20.91 -18.56 5.76
CA LEU A 52 19.74 -18.21 6.58
C LEU A 52 20.14 -17.81 8.01
N LYS A 53 21.04 -18.61 8.63
CA LYS A 53 21.50 -18.34 10.00
C LYS A 53 22.37 -17.10 10.10
N GLU A 54 23.14 -16.78 9.06
CA GLU A 54 24.00 -15.59 9.02
C GLU A 54 23.21 -14.31 8.81
N ASN A 55 22.11 -14.38 8.07
CA ASN A 55 21.33 -13.18 7.66
C ASN A 55 20.05 -12.96 8.46
N LEU A 56 19.57 -13.95 9.22
CA LEU A 56 18.34 -13.85 9.97
C LEU A 56 18.54 -14.04 11.46
N PRO A 57 17.83 -13.27 12.31
CA PRO A 57 17.72 -13.54 13.73
C PRO A 57 17.18 -14.95 14.00
N GLU A 58 17.58 -15.53 15.13
CA GLU A 58 17.27 -16.93 15.48
C GLU A 58 15.78 -17.26 15.45
N ASN A 59 14.94 -16.37 15.94
CA ASN A 59 13.49 -16.53 15.96
C ASN A 59 12.86 -16.57 14.54
N PHE A 60 13.52 -15.97 13.53
CA PHE A 60 13.03 -15.98 12.14
C PHE A 60 13.53 -17.23 11.40
N TYR A 61 14.82 -17.54 11.43
CA TYR A 61 15.30 -18.72 10.71
C TYR A 61 14.71 -20.01 11.29
N SER A 62 14.50 -20.09 12.62
CA SER A 62 13.84 -21.24 13.24
C SER A 62 12.41 -21.45 12.72
N LYS A 63 11.66 -20.37 12.49
CA LYS A 63 10.32 -20.44 11.88
C LYS A 63 10.38 -20.98 10.47
N ILE A 64 11.35 -20.50 9.64
CA ILE A 64 11.51 -20.96 8.26
C ILE A 64 11.89 -22.45 8.23
N LEU A 65 12.82 -22.90 9.09
CA LEU A 65 13.24 -24.30 9.14
C LEU A 65 12.07 -25.23 9.51
N ASN A 66 11.21 -24.80 10.43
CA ASN A 66 10.09 -25.57 10.93
C ASN A 66 8.82 -25.45 10.08
N GLU A 67 8.86 -24.64 9.00
CA GLU A 67 7.70 -24.42 8.14
C GLU A 67 7.33 -25.72 7.39
N LYS A 68 6.08 -26.16 7.58
CA LYS A 68 5.52 -27.37 6.96
C LYS A 68 4.42 -27.10 5.92
N LYS A 69 3.84 -25.89 5.94
CA LYS A 69 2.69 -25.55 5.10
C LYS A 69 3.04 -24.69 3.88
N GLY A 70 4.25 -24.19 3.79
CA GLY A 70 4.74 -23.40 2.66
C GLY A 70 4.23 -21.95 2.61
N ASN A 71 3.73 -21.39 3.70
CA ASN A 71 3.00 -20.14 3.70
C ASN A 71 3.66 -18.98 4.48
N PHE A 72 4.93 -19.07 4.85
CA PHE A 72 5.56 -18.01 5.66
C PHE A 72 6.83 -17.44 5.03
N PRO A 73 6.75 -16.28 4.37
CA PRO A 73 7.94 -15.46 4.15
C PRO A 73 8.40 -14.86 5.47
N ALA A 74 9.66 -14.98 5.81
CA ALA A 74 10.27 -14.23 6.90
C ALA A 74 10.94 -12.98 6.34
N ILE A 75 10.70 -11.86 7.00
CA ILE A 75 11.30 -10.57 6.64
C ILE A 75 12.72 -10.56 7.17
N SER A 76 13.70 -10.28 6.32
CA SER A 76 15.12 -10.31 6.71
C SER A 76 15.71 -8.97 7.05
N SER A 77 15.24 -7.91 6.45
CA SER A 77 15.84 -6.58 6.56
C SER A 77 14.89 -5.57 7.16
N ASN A 78 15.46 -4.52 7.75
CA ASN A 78 14.70 -3.40 8.32
C ASN A 78 13.92 -2.61 7.26
N ASP A 79 14.26 -2.80 5.97
CA ASP A 79 13.65 -2.09 4.84
C ASP A 79 12.59 -2.92 4.10
N PHE A 80 12.33 -4.14 4.57
CA PHE A 80 11.31 -5.03 4.01
C PHE A 80 11.50 -5.35 2.51
N SER A 81 12.68 -5.19 1.96
CA SER A 81 12.97 -5.44 0.55
C SER A 81 13.37 -6.89 0.24
N GLU A 82 13.68 -7.66 1.26
CA GLU A 82 14.18 -9.03 1.16
C GLU A 82 13.35 -9.99 2.00
N TYR A 83 13.02 -11.15 1.42
CA TYR A 83 12.20 -12.18 2.05
C TYR A 83 12.80 -13.54 1.88
N TYR A 84 12.89 -14.27 2.98
CA TYR A 84 13.28 -15.67 2.96
C TYR A 84 12.05 -16.55 3.10
N TYR A 85 11.97 -17.61 2.32
CA TYR A 85 10.92 -18.60 2.47
C TYR A 85 11.42 -20.01 2.17
N LYS A 86 10.67 -21.00 2.67
CA LYS A 86 10.90 -22.42 2.40
C LYS A 86 9.94 -22.90 1.31
N ASP A 87 10.47 -23.46 0.24
CA ASP A 87 9.70 -24.30 -0.68
C ASP A 87 9.57 -25.70 -0.06
N VAL A 88 8.45 -25.94 0.60
CA VAL A 88 8.20 -27.19 1.33
C VAL A 88 8.16 -28.40 0.39
N LYS A 89 7.75 -28.22 -0.87
CA LYS A 89 7.69 -29.32 -1.86
C LYS A 89 9.06 -29.84 -2.25
N ASN A 90 10.02 -28.93 -2.40
CA ASN A 90 11.37 -29.25 -2.85
C ASN A 90 12.37 -29.26 -1.69
N ASP A 91 11.94 -28.94 -0.48
CA ASP A 91 12.77 -28.77 0.73
C ASP A 91 13.97 -27.81 0.50
N LYS A 92 13.69 -26.71 -0.21
CA LYS A 92 14.69 -25.69 -0.56
C LYS A 92 14.33 -24.35 0.06
N TYR A 93 15.37 -23.57 0.32
CA TYR A 93 15.22 -22.23 0.88
C TYR A 93 15.56 -21.18 -0.18
N TYR A 94 14.81 -20.10 -0.17
CA TYR A 94 14.97 -19.02 -1.13
C TYR A 94 14.98 -17.67 -0.48
N LEU A 95 15.84 -16.79 -0.98
CA LEU A 95 15.74 -15.35 -0.82
C LEU A 95 14.97 -14.79 -2.03
N CYS A 96 13.97 -13.99 -1.75
CA CYS A 96 13.25 -13.21 -2.76
C CYS A 96 13.48 -11.72 -2.49
N GLU A 97 13.96 -11.00 -3.48
CA GLU A 97 14.24 -9.57 -3.44
C GLU A 97 13.34 -8.84 -4.43
N ILE A 98 12.72 -7.74 -3.99
CA ILE A 98 12.01 -6.85 -4.90
C ILE A 98 12.99 -5.82 -5.43
N ILE A 99 12.98 -5.64 -6.74
CA ILE A 99 13.71 -4.60 -7.45
C ILE A 99 12.77 -3.76 -8.28
N ALA A 100 13.01 -2.45 -8.31
CA ALA A 100 12.37 -1.53 -9.23
C ALA A 100 13.20 -1.44 -10.50
N LEU A 101 12.54 -1.48 -11.64
CA LEU A 101 13.14 -1.32 -12.97
C LEU A 101 12.77 0.06 -13.50
N GLN A 102 13.75 0.79 -13.98
CA GLN A 102 13.59 2.09 -14.60
C GLN A 102 14.43 2.19 -15.87
N SER A 103 13.81 2.65 -16.95
CA SER A 103 14.53 2.92 -18.21
C SER A 103 15.30 4.23 -18.11
N ASN A 104 16.57 4.20 -18.47
CA ASN A 104 17.36 5.41 -18.65
C ASN A 104 17.08 6.07 -20.01
N LYS A 105 17.73 7.20 -20.28
CA LYS A 105 17.59 7.96 -21.55
C LYS A 105 17.96 7.14 -22.79
N ASN A 106 18.71 6.07 -22.63
CA ASN A 106 19.14 5.17 -23.72
C ASN A 106 18.22 3.94 -23.86
N ASN A 107 17.08 3.90 -23.15
CA ASN A 107 16.19 2.74 -23.03
C ASN A 107 16.85 1.49 -22.41
N GLU A 108 17.92 1.66 -21.65
CA GLU A 108 18.52 0.58 -20.87
C GLU A 108 17.86 0.51 -19.50
N LEU A 109 17.48 -0.71 -19.06
CA LEU A 109 16.87 -0.92 -17.75
C LEU A 109 17.93 -0.77 -16.64
N GLN A 110 17.67 0.12 -15.72
CA GLN A 110 18.41 0.29 -14.48
C GLN A 110 17.63 -0.38 -13.34
N GLU A 111 18.34 -0.99 -12.42
CA GLU A 111 17.76 -1.68 -11.28
C GLU A 111 18.00 -0.90 -10.01
N PHE A 112 16.96 -0.75 -9.21
CA PHE A 112 16.99 -0.08 -7.92
C PHE A 112 16.40 -0.99 -6.84
N LYS A 113 17.04 -1.03 -5.68
CA LYS A 113 16.43 -1.62 -4.47
C LYS A 113 15.36 -0.68 -3.93
N LEU A 114 14.35 -1.20 -3.25
CA LEU A 114 13.27 -0.34 -2.69
C LEU A 114 13.82 0.78 -1.80
N ARG A 115 14.87 0.53 -1.03
CA ARG A 115 15.53 1.54 -0.18
C ARG A 115 16.18 2.70 -0.95
N GLU A 116 16.40 2.55 -2.24
CA GLU A 116 16.98 3.57 -3.12
C GLU A 116 15.90 4.46 -3.75
N LEU A 117 14.63 4.08 -3.57
CA LEU A 117 13.47 4.84 -4.03
C LEU A 117 13.08 5.92 -3.02
N SER A 118 12.31 6.91 -3.49
CA SER A 118 11.74 7.93 -2.62
C SER A 118 10.70 7.34 -1.65
N ASP A 119 10.50 8.00 -0.50
CA ASP A 119 9.46 7.60 0.48
C ASP A 119 8.07 7.58 -0.16
N GLY A 120 7.77 8.54 -1.06
CA GLY A 120 6.50 8.58 -1.78
C GLY A 120 6.32 7.38 -2.70
N THR A 121 7.35 6.97 -3.43
CA THR A 121 7.32 5.78 -4.27
C THR A 121 7.11 4.52 -3.43
N ASN A 122 7.84 4.38 -2.33
CA ASN A 122 7.67 3.27 -1.41
C ASN A 122 6.26 3.23 -0.81
N ARG A 123 5.71 4.39 -0.42
CA ARG A 123 4.35 4.49 0.12
C ARG A 123 3.29 4.03 -0.87
N LEU A 124 3.45 4.35 -2.15
CA LEU A 124 2.55 3.86 -3.20
C LEU A 124 2.68 2.35 -3.42
N ILE A 125 3.89 1.82 -3.33
CA ILE A 125 4.10 0.37 -3.35
C ILE A 125 3.37 -0.30 -2.17
N ASP A 126 3.35 0.31 -0.99
CA ASP A 126 2.60 -0.18 0.18
C ASP A 126 1.08 -0.23 -0.07
N PHE A 127 0.55 0.54 -1.03
CA PHE A 127 -0.87 0.51 -1.40
C PHE A 127 -1.22 -0.55 -2.47
N ILE A 128 -0.23 -1.20 -3.09
CA ILE A 128 -0.46 -2.22 -4.12
C ILE A 128 -1.43 -3.33 -3.66
N PRO A 129 -1.34 -3.88 -2.42
CA PRO A 129 -2.29 -4.87 -1.95
C PRO A 129 -3.75 -4.41 -1.97
N MET A 130 -3.97 -3.11 -1.77
CA MET A 130 -5.28 -2.49 -1.86
C MET A 130 -5.85 -2.57 -3.29
N PHE A 131 -5.03 -2.29 -4.30
CA PHE A 131 -5.43 -2.42 -5.71
C PHE A 131 -5.68 -3.88 -6.10
N ILE A 132 -4.95 -4.80 -5.52
CA ILE A 132 -5.14 -6.24 -5.72
C ILE A 132 -6.45 -6.71 -5.06
N SER A 133 -6.76 -6.25 -3.84
CA SER A 133 -7.98 -6.61 -3.14
C SER A 133 -9.24 -6.12 -3.85
N LYS A 134 -9.14 -4.99 -4.58
CA LYS A 134 -10.20 -4.47 -5.44
C LYS A 134 -10.70 -5.48 -6.49
N ILE A 135 -9.82 -6.37 -6.93
CA ILE A 135 -10.13 -7.35 -7.98
C ILE A 135 -10.80 -8.59 -7.40
N ASN A 136 -10.64 -8.84 -6.12
CA ASN A 136 -10.94 -10.13 -5.50
C ASN A 136 -12.13 -10.16 -4.56
N THR A 137 -12.92 -9.07 -4.31
CA THR A 137 -14.15 -9.19 -3.49
C THR A 137 -14.37 -8.12 -2.40
N ASP A 138 -15.53 -8.17 -1.74
CA ASP A 138 -16.07 -7.66 -0.47
C ASP A 138 -15.03 -7.41 0.64
N SER A 139 -14.04 -6.57 0.40
CA SER A 139 -13.04 -6.24 1.41
C SER A 139 -13.15 -4.81 1.86
N THR A 140 -13.00 -4.56 3.16
CA THR A 140 -12.85 -3.23 3.71
C THR A 140 -11.37 -2.94 3.93
N VAL A 141 -10.86 -1.89 3.30
CA VAL A 141 -9.51 -1.40 3.48
C VAL A 141 -9.54 -0.18 4.38
N LEU A 142 -8.75 -0.20 5.46
CA LEU A 142 -8.57 0.94 6.35
C LEU A 142 -7.16 1.49 6.19
N ILE A 143 -7.05 2.80 5.97
CA ILE A 143 -5.77 3.49 5.84
C ILE A 143 -5.74 4.64 6.84
N ASP A 144 -4.72 4.65 7.68
CA ASP A 144 -4.46 5.77 8.57
C ASP A 144 -3.45 6.72 7.94
N GLU A 145 -3.72 8.04 7.99
CA GLU A 145 -2.91 9.09 7.38
C GLU A 145 -2.58 8.78 5.91
N ILE A 146 -3.61 8.76 5.05
CA ILE A 146 -3.44 8.42 3.62
C ILE A 146 -2.45 9.35 2.91
N GLU A 147 -2.35 10.61 3.37
CA GLU A 147 -1.49 11.63 2.79
C GLU A 147 0.01 11.47 3.12
N ARG A 148 0.36 10.60 4.05
CA ARG A 148 1.73 10.47 4.48
C ARG A 148 2.67 10.15 3.33
N SER A 149 3.67 11.02 3.15
CA SER A 149 4.69 10.96 2.08
C SER A 149 4.12 11.05 0.64
N LEU A 150 2.84 11.36 0.47
CA LEU A 150 2.22 11.50 -0.85
C LEU A 150 1.80 12.94 -1.14
N HIS A 151 1.93 13.33 -2.40
CA HIS A 151 1.41 14.61 -2.85
C HIS A 151 -0.13 14.56 -2.93
N PRO A 152 -0.88 15.61 -2.50
CA PRO A 152 -2.35 15.61 -2.50
C PRO A 152 -2.99 15.23 -3.84
N ASN A 153 -2.43 15.68 -4.96
CA ASN A 153 -2.95 15.32 -6.30
C ASN A 153 -2.84 13.83 -6.57
N MET A 154 -1.80 13.17 -6.07
CA MET A 154 -1.63 11.73 -6.23
C MET A 154 -2.67 10.96 -5.41
N ILE A 155 -2.99 11.44 -4.22
CA ILE A 155 -4.05 10.86 -3.40
C ILE A 155 -5.40 10.99 -4.11
N LYS A 156 -5.69 12.14 -4.70
CA LYS A 156 -6.91 12.34 -5.50
C LYS A 156 -7.01 11.34 -6.65
N GLU A 157 -5.93 11.06 -7.34
CA GLU A 157 -5.93 10.04 -8.42
C GLU A 157 -6.15 8.61 -7.87
N ILE A 158 -5.56 8.28 -6.71
CA ILE A 158 -5.83 7.02 -6.01
C ILE A 158 -7.32 6.91 -5.67
N LEU A 159 -7.89 7.95 -5.09
CA LEU A 159 -9.30 7.98 -4.69
C LEU A 159 -10.24 7.89 -5.89
N LYS A 160 -9.97 8.62 -6.97
CA LYS A 160 -10.72 8.51 -8.22
C LYS A 160 -10.66 7.10 -8.82
N PHE A 161 -9.50 6.45 -8.74
CA PHE A 161 -9.37 5.07 -9.17
C PHE A 161 -10.26 4.13 -8.36
N PHE A 162 -10.43 4.41 -7.05
CA PHE A 162 -11.32 3.64 -6.16
C PHE A 162 -12.81 3.94 -6.41
N SER A 163 -13.19 5.20 -6.63
CA SER A 163 -14.57 5.62 -6.86
C SER A 163 -15.05 5.47 -8.30
N GLY A 164 -14.16 5.09 -9.24
CA GLY A 164 -14.46 4.99 -10.66
C GLY A 164 -15.46 3.87 -11.02
N GLU A 165 -15.96 3.89 -12.27
CA GLU A 165 -17.08 3.08 -12.81
C GLU A 165 -16.94 1.55 -12.74
N GLN A 166 -15.79 1.02 -12.37
CA GLN A 166 -15.64 -0.41 -12.15
C GLN A 166 -16.34 -0.79 -10.86
N LYS A 167 -17.33 -1.69 -10.93
CA LYS A 167 -17.98 -2.28 -9.75
C LYS A 167 -16.93 -2.82 -8.79
N ILE A 168 -16.77 -2.09 -7.69
CA ILE A 168 -15.96 -2.52 -6.57
C ILE A 168 -16.96 -2.88 -5.49
N ASP A 169 -16.95 -4.11 -5.08
CA ASP A 169 -17.79 -4.57 -3.97
C ASP A 169 -17.12 -4.31 -2.60
N GLY A 170 -15.99 -3.58 -2.58
CA GLY A 170 -15.23 -3.26 -1.38
C GLY A 170 -15.43 -1.84 -0.86
N GLN A 171 -14.99 -1.58 0.37
CA GLN A 171 -15.05 -0.27 1.02
C GLN A 171 -13.63 0.22 1.35
N LEU A 172 -13.37 1.51 1.08
CA LEU A 172 -12.17 2.22 1.53
C LEU A 172 -12.56 3.20 2.63
N ILE A 173 -11.94 3.06 3.81
CA ILE A 173 -12.05 3.99 4.92
C ILE A 173 -10.65 4.53 5.21
N PHE A 174 -10.51 5.83 5.29
CA PHE A 174 -9.20 6.41 5.60
C PHE A 174 -9.31 7.64 6.51
N SER A 175 -8.26 7.90 7.27
CA SER A 175 -8.06 9.16 7.98
C SER A 175 -7.13 10.08 7.19
N THR A 176 -7.29 11.39 7.36
CA THR A 176 -6.43 12.40 6.74
C THR A 176 -6.44 13.71 7.50
N HIS A 177 -5.33 14.44 7.47
CA HIS A 177 -5.22 15.84 7.88
C HIS A 177 -5.20 16.79 6.67
N GLU A 178 -5.30 16.26 5.45
CA GLU A 178 -5.15 17.04 4.22
C GLU A 178 -6.49 17.67 3.78
N SER A 179 -6.66 18.96 4.04
CA SER A 179 -7.87 19.71 3.70
C SER A 179 -8.17 19.78 2.20
N LEU A 180 -7.17 19.55 1.33
CA LEU A 180 -7.37 19.48 -0.12
C LEU A 180 -8.21 18.29 -0.57
N LEU A 181 -8.42 17.31 0.32
CA LEU A 181 -9.27 16.15 0.08
C LEU A 181 -10.75 16.43 0.40
N LEU A 182 -11.09 17.57 1.01
CA LEU A 182 -12.48 18.03 1.16
C LEU A 182 -13.01 18.52 -0.17
N ASP A 183 -13.42 17.57 -1.02
CA ASP A 183 -13.76 17.79 -2.42
C ASP A 183 -15.01 16.96 -2.79
N LEU A 184 -16.14 17.65 -3.05
CA LEU A 184 -17.41 17.01 -3.42
C LEU A 184 -17.44 16.44 -4.85
N ASP A 185 -16.42 16.72 -5.65
CA ASP A 185 -16.27 16.04 -6.94
C ASP A 185 -15.74 14.60 -6.75
N ILE A 186 -15.20 14.29 -5.55
CA ILE A 186 -14.67 12.97 -5.21
C ILE A 186 -15.60 12.25 -4.23
N PHE A 187 -16.14 12.95 -3.24
CA PHE A 187 -16.92 12.38 -2.14
C PHE A 187 -18.32 12.95 -2.08
N ARG A 188 -19.27 12.14 -1.62
CA ARG A 188 -20.57 12.61 -1.17
C ARG A 188 -20.45 13.19 0.25
N GLN A 189 -21.40 14.03 0.64
CA GLN A 189 -21.41 14.63 1.98
C GLN A 189 -21.50 13.58 3.10
N ASP A 190 -22.24 12.51 2.88
CA ASP A 190 -22.38 11.39 3.84
C ASP A 190 -21.13 10.52 3.97
N GLU A 191 -20.16 10.66 3.04
CA GLU A 191 -18.87 9.97 3.10
C GLU A 191 -17.80 10.75 3.87
N ILE A 192 -18.04 12.04 4.16
CA ILE A 192 -17.11 12.91 4.88
C ILE A 192 -17.51 13.01 6.35
N TRP A 193 -16.58 12.61 7.20
CA TRP A 193 -16.73 12.63 8.65
C TRP A 193 -15.62 13.44 9.30
N PHE A 194 -15.98 14.27 10.27
CA PHE A 194 -15.03 15.02 11.08
C PHE A 194 -14.86 14.35 12.43
N THR A 195 -13.68 14.53 13.01
CA THR A 195 -13.35 14.04 14.34
C THR A 195 -12.70 15.17 15.13
N GLU A 196 -13.19 15.44 16.32
CA GLU A 196 -12.57 16.41 17.22
C GLU A 196 -12.59 15.90 18.65
N LYS A 197 -11.77 16.53 19.50
CA LYS A 197 -11.79 16.24 20.93
C LYS A 197 -12.63 17.28 21.64
N ASN A 198 -13.59 16.81 22.42
CA ASN A 198 -14.35 17.67 23.30
C ASN A 198 -13.51 18.11 24.52
N PRO A 199 -14.01 19.08 25.33
CA PRO A 199 -13.29 19.57 26.51
C PRO A 199 -12.93 18.51 27.54
N GLU A 200 -13.68 17.41 27.59
CA GLU A 200 -13.47 16.27 28.47
C GLU A 200 -12.42 15.28 27.90
N GLY A 201 -11.90 15.53 26.68
CA GLY A 201 -10.89 14.72 26.00
C GLY A 201 -11.45 13.49 25.26
N ALA A 202 -12.76 13.33 25.19
CA ALA A 202 -13.38 12.30 24.37
C ALA A 202 -13.38 12.71 22.88
N THR A 203 -13.35 11.72 21.98
CA THR A 203 -13.44 11.97 20.55
C THR A 203 -14.89 11.94 20.11
N GLU A 204 -15.31 13.00 19.46
CA GLU A 204 -16.63 13.13 18.84
C GLU A 204 -16.53 12.93 17.34
N PHE A 205 -17.58 12.34 16.74
CA PHE A 205 -17.70 12.09 15.31
C PHE A 205 -18.97 12.73 14.80
N TYR A 206 -18.89 13.46 13.71
CA TYR A 206 -20.06 14.02 13.03
C TYR A 206 -19.85 14.06 11.52
N SER A 207 -20.92 13.86 10.78
CA SER A 207 -20.91 13.85 9.32
C SER A 207 -21.09 15.25 8.75
N LEU A 208 -20.43 15.54 7.64
CA LEU A 208 -20.71 16.76 6.87
C LEU A 208 -22.20 16.85 6.48
N ASN A 209 -22.88 15.72 6.32
CA ASN A 209 -24.31 15.67 6.00
C ASN A 209 -25.23 16.20 7.12
N GLU A 210 -24.73 16.36 8.35
CA GLU A 210 -25.48 16.96 9.46
C GLU A 210 -25.58 18.49 9.35
N PHE A 211 -24.73 19.08 8.52
CA PHE A 211 -24.77 20.50 8.22
C PHE A 211 -25.62 20.75 6.98
N SER A 212 -26.68 21.55 7.09
CA SER A 212 -27.59 21.91 6.01
C SER A 212 -26.96 22.89 5.01
N GLU A 213 -25.83 22.47 4.44
CA GLU A 213 -25.06 23.28 3.48
C GLU A 213 -25.50 22.99 2.06
N HIS A 214 -25.61 24.04 1.24
CA HIS A 214 -25.86 23.89 -0.19
C HIS A 214 -24.61 23.35 -0.90
N HIS A 215 -24.79 22.43 -1.85
CA HIS A 215 -23.76 21.79 -2.66
C HIS A 215 -22.78 22.72 -3.39
N THR A 216 -22.99 24.02 -3.36
CA THR A 216 -22.19 25.05 -4.05
C THR A 216 -21.15 25.74 -3.15
N LYS A 217 -21.09 25.42 -1.86
CA LYS A 217 -20.13 26.07 -0.96
C LYS A 217 -18.80 25.32 -0.95
N ASP A 218 -17.73 26.09 -0.92
CA ASP A 218 -16.35 25.60 -0.71
C ASP A 218 -16.22 25.03 0.71
N ILE A 219 -16.41 23.71 0.83
CA ILE A 219 -16.35 22.98 2.10
C ILE A 219 -14.99 23.15 2.74
N ARG A 220 -13.92 23.10 1.95
CA ARG A 220 -12.56 23.28 2.44
C ARG A 220 -12.41 24.64 3.12
N LYS A 221 -12.94 25.71 2.52
CA LYS A 221 -12.92 27.04 3.13
C LYS A 221 -13.73 27.09 4.40
N GLY A 222 -14.88 26.40 4.44
CA GLY A 222 -15.69 26.25 5.66
C GLY A 222 -14.89 25.59 6.78
N TYR A 223 -14.26 24.46 6.49
CA TYR A 223 -13.40 23.72 7.43
C TYR A 223 -12.26 24.58 7.98
N LEU A 224 -11.49 25.23 7.09
CA LEU A 224 -10.35 26.07 7.49
C LEU A 224 -10.79 27.31 8.32
N ASN A 225 -12.04 27.72 8.25
CA ASN A 225 -12.62 28.80 9.05
C ASN A 225 -13.31 28.31 10.35
N GLY A 226 -13.15 27.02 10.70
CA GLY A 226 -13.76 26.44 11.91
C GLY A 226 -15.27 26.37 11.87
N ARG A 227 -15.86 26.08 10.70
CA ARG A 227 -17.32 26.01 10.51
C ARG A 227 -17.88 24.62 10.82
N TYR A 228 -17.05 23.63 10.69
CA TYR A 228 -17.32 22.23 10.94
C TYR A 228 -16.47 21.74 12.10
#